data_5c2e92da0b126d28ed6b5078c833908b
#
_entry.id   5c2e92da0b126d28ed6b5078c833908b
#
_cell.length_a   1.000
_cell.length_b   1.000
_cell.length_c   1.000
_cell.angle_alpha   90.00
_cell.angle_beta   90.00
_cell.angle_gamma   90.00
#
_symmetry.space_group_name_H-M   'P 1'
#
loop_
_entity.id
_entity.type
_entity.pdbx_description
1 polymer ?
#
loop_
_entity_poly.entity_id
_entity_poly.type
_entity_poly.pdbx_seq_one_letter_code
_entity_poly.pdbx_strand_id
1 'polypeptide(L)'
;MRLKKIFFLVLSLPAFVFSQAGKNLPKDDFDRFGPHGSKTYKDLKEATDVEKFVYKLNLSYLKLDLKLYDKIGKLTDLQALKLSGNEVTEYPKSFDGLYNLVYFATFNNKFKTFPQNLKPFMNLNFLELQHTLIDSIPTQIAFLNKLKTLKFGNTDDTLKLPNTLHFLKNLRDVSIENCVMDSFPKQIFKIPNLNFLYLANTNTHYITKHFERLQNLEVLIIENNPITTIPFEIYKARKLRFISLRGNKIERLPDSISELTELTLLDLSGNPMSAEEIEKLKALLPGCEIKF
;
A
#
# COMPACT_ATOMS: atom_id res chain seq x y z
N MET A 1 0.32 -27.22 9.66
CA MET A 1 1.70 -26.81 10.03
C MET A 1 2.40 -26.06 8.87
N ARG A 2 1.69 -25.13 8.14
CA ARG A 2 2.23 -24.36 6.99
C ARG A 2 2.01 -22.84 7.08
N LEU A 3 1.38 -22.33 8.13
CA LEU A 3 1.01 -20.91 8.28
C LEU A 3 2.06 -20.01 8.99
N LYS A 4 3.16 -20.58 9.50
CA LYS A 4 4.17 -19.81 10.27
C LYS A 4 5.27 -19.14 9.42
N LYS A 5 5.35 -19.37 8.11
CA LYS A 5 6.42 -18.85 7.25
C LYS A 5 6.07 -17.57 6.44
N ILE A 6 4.81 -17.16 6.43
CA ILE A 6 4.37 -15.98 5.64
C ILE A 6 4.52 -14.65 6.43
N PHE A 7 4.71 -14.73 7.73
CA PHE A 7 4.75 -13.56 8.63
C PHE A 7 5.98 -12.63 8.49
N PHE A 8 6.99 -13.04 7.70
CA PHE A 8 8.27 -12.32 7.62
C PHE A 8 8.51 -11.57 6.30
N LEU A 9 7.62 -11.69 5.30
CA LEU A 9 7.92 -11.16 3.95
C LEU A 9 7.55 -9.68 3.75
N VAL A 10 6.66 -9.12 4.55
CA VAL A 10 6.23 -7.70 4.41
C VAL A 10 7.16 -6.73 5.16
N LEU A 11 7.94 -7.22 6.12
CA LEU A 11 8.98 -6.44 6.82
C LEU A 11 10.37 -6.56 6.19
N SER A 12 10.52 -7.36 5.13
CA SER A 12 11.80 -7.62 4.50
C SER A 12 11.90 -7.13 3.05
N LEU A 13 11.41 -5.95 2.72
CA LEU A 13 12.20 -5.14 1.80
C LEU A 13 13.57 -5.01 2.49
N PRO A 14 14.67 -5.48 1.88
CA PRO A 14 15.97 -5.41 2.54
C PRO A 14 16.16 -3.99 3.07
N ALA A 15 16.73 -3.84 4.26
CA ALA A 15 17.06 -2.52 4.83
C ALA A 15 17.80 -1.63 3.82
N PHE A 16 18.48 -2.26 2.86
CA PHE A 16 19.14 -1.68 1.71
C PHE A 16 18.14 -1.02 0.72
N VAL A 17 17.01 -1.66 0.41
CA VAL A 17 15.94 -1.04 -0.42
C VAL A 17 15.39 0.21 0.27
N PHE A 18 15.21 0.15 1.60
CA PHE A 18 14.83 1.32 2.39
C PHE A 18 15.88 2.43 2.35
N SER A 19 17.17 2.10 2.27
CA SER A 19 18.25 3.09 2.21
C SER A 19 18.41 3.74 0.82
N GLN A 20 18.17 2.98 -0.25
CA GLN A 20 18.33 3.42 -1.65
C GLN A 20 17.05 4.10 -2.21
N ALA A 21 15.85 3.58 -1.88
CA ALA A 21 14.61 4.23 -2.26
C ALA A 21 14.42 5.59 -1.56
N GLY A 22 15.34 5.92 -0.66
CA GLY A 22 15.41 7.21 -0.01
C GLY A 22 14.19 7.55 0.86
N LYS A 23 13.92 8.86 1.00
CA LYS A 23 12.86 9.41 1.86
C LYS A 23 11.43 9.11 1.38
N ASN A 24 11.25 8.40 0.26
CA ASN A 24 10.00 8.31 -0.48
C ASN A 24 9.18 7.03 -0.22
N LEU A 25 9.66 6.10 0.60
CA LEU A 25 8.84 4.94 1.00
C LEU A 25 7.75 5.36 1.97
N PRO A 26 6.52 4.82 1.84
CA PRO A 26 5.45 5.08 2.78
C PRO A 26 5.89 4.68 4.19
N LYS A 27 6.04 5.66 5.06
CA LYS A 27 6.44 5.43 6.45
C LYS A 27 5.22 5.15 7.30
N ASP A 28 5.38 4.29 8.29
CA ASP A 28 4.41 4.15 9.37
C ASP A 28 4.56 5.37 10.30
N ASP A 29 3.74 6.38 10.05
CA ASP A 29 3.77 7.65 10.78
C ASP A 29 2.91 7.62 12.06
N PHE A 30 2.52 6.43 12.53
CA PHE A 30 1.59 6.29 13.66
C PHE A 30 1.99 7.10 14.90
N ASP A 31 3.27 7.18 15.21
CA ASP A 31 3.75 7.88 16.41
C ASP A 31 3.74 9.41 16.29
N ARG A 32 3.49 9.95 15.09
CA ARG A 32 3.48 11.41 14.85
C ARG A 32 2.16 12.10 15.21
N PHE A 33 1.09 11.34 15.46
CA PHE A 33 -0.23 11.91 15.70
C PHE A 33 -0.42 12.39 17.13
N GLY A 34 -1.30 13.38 17.31
CA GLY A 34 -1.53 14.09 18.56
C GLY A 34 -0.47 15.17 18.84
N PRO A 35 -0.68 15.99 19.88
CA PRO A 35 0.31 16.95 20.37
C PRO A 35 1.65 16.28 20.70
N HIS A 36 2.73 17.04 20.62
CA HIS A 36 4.08 16.51 20.90
C HIS A 36 4.13 15.82 22.28
N GLY A 37 4.68 14.60 22.30
CA GLY A 37 4.75 13.80 23.53
C GLY A 37 3.46 13.08 23.91
N SER A 38 2.42 13.09 23.07
CA SER A 38 1.20 12.32 23.34
C SER A 38 1.50 10.83 23.47
N LYS A 39 0.95 10.21 24.53
CA LYS A 39 1.09 8.79 24.80
C LYS A 39 0.37 7.94 23.74
N THR A 40 0.99 6.83 23.33
CA THR A 40 0.32 5.75 22.62
C THR A 40 -0.22 4.74 23.63
N TYR A 41 -1.54 4.65 23.74
CA TYR A 41 -2.20 3.66 24.59
C TYR A 41 -2.20 2.29 23.86
N LYS A 42 -1.90 1.23 24.62
CA LYS A 42 -1.89 -0.16 24.16
C LYS A 42 -2.89 -1.04 24.92
N ASP A 43 -3.56 -0.46 25.88
CA ASP A 43 -4.61 -1.08 26.67
C ASP A 43 -5.85 -0.18 26.63
N LEU A 44 -7.02 -0.78 26.34
CA LEU A 44 -8.26 -0.01 26.18
C LEU A 44 -8.79 0.49 27.50
N LYS A 45 -8.64 -0.29 28.60
CA LYS A 45 -9.10 0.13 29.91
C LYS A 45 -8.28 1.35 30.36
N GLU A 46 -6.97 1.29 30.22
CA GLU A 46 -6.10 2.43 30.49
C GLU A 46 -6.51 3.66 29.67
N ALA A 47 -6.81 3.50 28.37
CA ALA A 47 -7.23 4.60 27.50
C ALA A 47 -8.57 5.20 27.91
N THR A 48 -9.51 4.39 28.42
CA THR A 48 -10.87 4.85 28.81
C THR A 48 -10.94 5.38 30.25
N ASP A 49 -10.01 5.00 31.10
CA ASP A 49 -9.99 5.43 32.51
C ASP A 49 -9.26 6.78 32.70
N VAL A 50 -8.66 7.33 31.63
CA VAL A 50 -8.00 8.65 31.72
C VAL A 50 -8.99 9.77 31.52
N GLU A 51 -8.86 10.86 32.33
CA GLU A 51 -9.64 12.09 32.17
C GLU A 51 -9.12 13.01 31.05
N LYS A 52 -8.08 12.56 30.31
CA LYS A 52 -7.39 13.34 29.28
C LYS A 52 -7.73 12.82 27.88
N PHE A 53 -7.48 13.66 26.88
CA PHE A 53 -7.64 13.33 25.46
C PHE A 53 -6.77 12.14 25.05
N VAL A 54 -7.35 11.17 24.34
CA VAL A 54 -6.67 10.01 23.76
C VAL A 54 -6.49 10.24 22.27
N TYR A 55 -5.27 10.49 21.83
CA TYR A 55 -4.97 10.78 20.43
C TYR A 55 -4.50 9.53 19.67
N LYS A 56 -3.83 8.59 20.34
CA LYS A 56 -3.22 7.40 19.73
C LYS A 56 -3.59 6.14 20.49
N LEU A 57 -4.14 5.16 19.77
CA LEU A 57 -4.55 3.88 20.33
C LEU A 57 -4.07 2.73 19.43
N ASN A 58 -3.25 1.85 19.99
CA ASN A 58 -2.77 0.65 19.30
C ASN A 58 -3.21 -0.60 20.08
N LEU A 59 -4.30 -1.21 19.62
CA LEU A 59 -4.86 -2.43 20.20
C LEU A 59 -4.65 -3.65 19.28
N SER A 60 -3.54 -3.70 18.56
CA SER A 60 -3.24 -4.81 17.66
C SER A 60 -2.99 -6.10 18.43
N TYR A 61 -3.51 -7.22 17.89
CA TYR A 61 -3.30 -8.60 18.39
C TYR A 61 -3.82 -8.88 19.82
N LEU A 62 -4.88 -8.20 20.23
CA LEU A 62 -5.48 -8.34 21.57
C LEU A 62 -6.72 -9.24 21.62
N LYS A 63 -7.20 -9.75 20.46
CA LYS A 63 -8.44 -10.55 20.37
C LYS A 63 -9.63 -9.85 21.03
N LEU A 64 -9.87 -8.61 20.64
CA LEU A 64 -10.88 -7.73 21.24
C LEU A 64 -12.29 -8.31 21.06
N ASP A 65 -13.10 -8.27 22.14
CA ASP A 65 -14.54 -8.53 22.08
C ASP A 65 -15.26 -7.34 21.37
N LEU A 66 -16.32 -7.64 20.63
CA LEU A 66 -17.16 -6.62 19.95
C LEU A 66 -17.65 -5.51 20.88
N LYS A 67 -17.99 -5.82 22.13
CA LYS A 67 -18.39 -4.83 23.14
C LYS A 67 -17.31 -3.79 23.47
N LEU A 68 -16.04 -4.12 23.25
CA LEU A 68 -14.92 -3.20 23.48
C LEU A 68 -14.85 -2.12 22.39
N TYR A 69 -15.33 -2.41 21.18
CA TYR A 69 -15.36 -1.41 20.09
C TYR A 69 -16.27 -0.21 20.39
N ASP A 70 -17.35 -0.42 21.17
CA ASP A 70 -18.21 0.69 21.61
C ASP A 70 -17.48 1.67 22.51
N LYS A 71 -16.52 1.20 23.30
CA LYS A 71 -15.67 2.05 24.11
C LYS A 71 -14.69 2.85 23.25
N ILE A 72 -14.12 2.24 22.19
CA ILE A 72 -13.24 2.94 21.24
C ILE A 72 -14.00 4.10 20.58
N GLY A 73 -15.24 3.87 20.16
CA GLY A 73 -16.09 4.89 19.52
C GLY A 73 -16.36 6.14 20.38
N LYS A 74 -16.15 6.06 21.70
CA LYS A 74 -16.26 7.20 22.62
C LYS A 74 -15.02 8.07 22.70
N LEU A 75 -13.89 7.61 22.15
CA LEU A 75 -12.61 8.34 22.14
C LEU A 75 -12.57 9.31 20.95
N THR A 76 -13.42 10.33 20.98
CA THR A 76 -13.67 11.24 19.84
C THR A 76 -12.45 12.09 19.42
N ASP A 77 -11.45 12.24 20.28
CA ASP A 77 -10.19 12.93 19.96
C ASP A 77 -9.17 12.05 19.24
N LEU A 78 -9.51 10.77 19.00
CA LEU A 78 -8.60 9.81 18.44
C LEU A 78 -8.20 10.20 17.02
N GLN A 79 -6.89 10.35 16.79
CA GLN A 79 -6.30 10.68 15.50
C GLN A 79 -5.64 9.47 14.84
N ALA A 80 -5.13 8.52 15.63
CA ALA A 80 -4.48 7.32 15.11
C ALA A 80 -4.97 6.07 15.83
N LEU A 81 -5.49 5.12 15.03
CA LEU A 81 -6.03 3.85 15.50
C LEU A 81 -5.39 2.68 14.76
N LYS A 82 -4.83 1.72 15.50
CA LYS A 82 -4.42 0.40 15.02
C LYS A 82 -5.25 -0.68 15.67
N LEU A 83 -5.85 -1.54 14.86
CA LEU A 83 -6.65 -2.69 15.27
C LEU A 83 -6.20 -4.01 14.62
N SER A 84 -4.97 -4.09 14.16
CA SER A 84 -4.49 -5.25 13.39
C SER A 84 -4.57 -6.54 14.19
N GLY A 85 -4.92 -7.66 13.51
CA GLY A 85 -4.91 -9.00 14.12
C GLY A 85 -5.97 -9.27 15.20
N ASN A 86 -7.16 -8.66 15.10
CA ASN A 86 -8.24 -8.82 16.08
C ASN A 86 -9.43 -9.64 15.60
N GLU A 87 -9.36 -10.26 14.43
CA GLU A 87 -10.44 -11.08 13.85
C GLU A 87 -11.77 -10.33 13.64
N VAL A 88 -11.74 -9.02 13.51
CA VAL A 88 -12.93 -8.18 13.30
C VAL A 88 -13.57 -8.51 11.96
N THR A 89 -14.89 -8.75 11.95
CA THR A 89 -15.63 -9.18 10.76
C THR A 89 -16.40 -8.05 10.08
N GLU A 90 -16.77 -7.00 10.83
CA GLU A 90 -17.51 -5.87 10.33
C GLU A 90 -17.10 -4.57 11.01
N TYR A 91 -17.42 -3.46 10.40
CA TYR A 91 -17.12 -2.14 10.90
C TYR A 91 -18.05 -1.79 12.06
N PRO A 92 -17.53 -1.53 13.27
CA PRO A 92 -18.38 -1.17 14.41
C PRO A 92 -19.07 0.17 14.15
N LYS A 93 -20.40 0.21 14.31
CA LYS A 93 -21.20 1.44 14.15
C LYS A 93 -20.77 2.56 15.10
N SER A 94 -20.23 2.20 16.26
CA SER A 94 -19.67 3.14 17.24
C SER A 94 -18.52 3.99 16.68
N PHE A 95 -17.83 3.54 15.64
CA PHE A 95 -16.75 4.31 14.98
C PHE A 95 -17.28 5.49 14.18
N ASP A 96 -18.59 5.59 13.97
CA ASP A 96 -19.22 6.73 13.30
C ASP A 96 -18.95 8.07 14.01
N GLY A 97 -18.50 8.05 15.28
CA GLY A 97 -18.10 9.24 16.05
C GLY A 97 -16.61 9.66 15.93
N LEU A 98 -15.77 8.86 15.26
CA LEU A 98 -14.32 9.08 15.22
C LEU A 98 -13.88 10.06 14.11
N TYR A 99 -14.45 11.26 14.08
CA TYR A 99 -14.24 12.25 13.01
C TYR A 99 -12.82 12.84 12.95
N ASN A 100 -12.01 12.64 13.98
CA ASN A 100 -10.65 13.14 14.04
C ASN A 100 -9.60 12.15 13.53
N LEU A 101 -10.01 10.96 13.06
CA LEU A 101 -9.07 9.97 12.54
C LEU A 101 -8.34 10.48 11.31
N VAL A 102 -7.00 10.44 11.41
CA VAL A 102 -6.04 10.76 10.37
C VAL A 102 -5.30 9.49 9.90
N TYR A 103 -5.13 8.53 10.80
CA TYR A 103 -4.48 7.25 10.56
C TYR A 103 -5.38 6.11 11.04
N PHE A 104 -5.64 5.16 10.13
CA PHE A 104 -6.36 3.94 10.47
C PHE A 104 -5.70 2.73 9.83
N ALA A 105 -5.27 1.76 10.64
CA ALA A 105 -4.71 0.51 10.20
C ALA A 105 -5.42 -0.68 10.85
N THR A 106 -5.85 -1.62 10.00
CA THR A 106 -6.55 -2.83 10.40
C THR A 106 -6.08 -4.05 9.62
N PHE A 107 -4.77 -4.26 9.60
CA PHE A 107 -4.13 -5.41 8.99
C PHE A 107 -4.58 -6.73 9.68
N ASN A 108 -4.77 -7.79 8.89
CA ASN A 108 -5.10 -9.13 9.39
C ASN A 108 -6.38 -9.16 10.26
N ASN A 109 -7.47 -8.74 9.66
CA ASN A 109 -8.82 -8.86 10.19
C ASN A 109 -9.73 -9.58 9.18
N LYS A 110 -10.97 -9.86 9.57
CA LYS A 110 -11.94 -10.62 8.75
C LYS A 110 -13.03 -9.72 8.15
N PHE A 111 -12.76 -8.44 7.94
CA PHE A 111 -13.71 -7.52 7.29
C PHE A 111 -14.10 -8.06 5.92
N LYS A 112 -15.42 -8.15 5.67
CA LYS A 112 -15.96 -8.60 4.37
C LYS A 112 -16.34 -7.45 3.45
N THR A 113 -16.63 -6.29 4.02
CA THR A 113 -17.07 -5.11 3.27
C THR A 113 -16.32 -3.87 3.71
N PHE A 114 -16.18 -2.94 2.78
CA PHE A 114 -15.69 -1.61 3.09
C PHE A 114 -16.71 -0.87 3.99
N PRO A 115 -16.30 0.06 4.88
CA PRO A 115 -17.22 0.83 5.70
C PRO A 115 -18.29 1.52 4.87
N GLN A 116 -19.56 1.37 5.27
CA GLN A 116 -20.67 2.00 4.57
C GLN A 116 -20.73 3.51 4.84
N ASN A 117 -20.40 3.91 6.07
CA ASN A 117 -20.31 5.32 6.44
C ASN A 117 -18.85 5.76 6.41
N LEU A 118 -18.49 6.61 5.45
CA LEU A 118 -17.13 7.14 5.32
C LEU A 118 -16.93 8.51 5.99
N LYS A 119 -17.95 9.09 6.60
CA LYS A 119 -17.84 10.40 7.29
C LYS A 119 -16.73 10.43 8.35
N PRO A 120 -16.56 9.41 9.22
CA PRO A 120 -15.48 9.38 10.20
C PRO A 120 -14.08 9.39 9.59
N PHE A 121 -13.99 9.00 8.31
CA PHE A 121 -12.73 8.80 7.60
C PHE A 121 -12.35 9.96 6.68
N MET A 122 -13.15 11.02 6.59
CA MET A 122 -12.88 12.16 5.69
C MET A 122 -11.57 12.90 6.00
N ASN A 123 -11.01 12.72 7.21
CA ASN A 123 -9.73 13.29 7.59
C ASN A 123 -8.55 12.32 7.41
N LEU A 124 -8.78 11.08 6.97
CA LEU A 124 -7.71 10.10 6.82
C LEU A 124 -6.66 10.55 5.81
N ASN A 125 -5.40 10.45 6.23
CA ASN A 125 -4.22 10.51 5.40
C ASN A 125 -3.69 9.10 5.08
N PHE A 126 -3.90 8.14 5.99
CA PHE A 126 -3.42 6.77 5.88
C PHE A 126 -4.55 5.79 6.17
N LEU A 127 -4.76 4.85 5.23
CA LEU A 127 -5.72 3.76 5.36
C LEU A 127 -5.06 2.43 4.97
N GLU A 128 -5.04 1.46 5.89
CA GLU A 128 -4.55 0.11 5.67
C GLU A 128 -5.64 -0.91 5.95
N LEU A 129 -5.99 -1.68 4.92
CA LEU A 129 -6.99 -2.74 4.92
C LEU A 129 -6.43 -4.05 4.33
N GLN A 130 -5.14 -4.31 4.52
CA GLN A 130 -4.51 -5.52 4.03
C GLN A 130 -4.86 -6.73 4.90
N HIS A 131 -4.81 -7.94 4.30
CA HIS A 131 -5.20 -9.18 5.00
C HIS A 131 -6.63 -9.11 5.59
N THR A 132 -7.56 -8.65 4.77
CA THR A 132 -9.00 -8.66 5.04
C THR A 132 -9.72 -9.48 3.96
N LEU A 133 -11.01 -9.70 4.11
CA LEU A 133 -11.84 -10.38 3.10
C LEU A 133 -12.55 -9.39 2.16
N ILE A 134 -12.11 -8.14 2.13
CA ILE A 134 -12.68 -7.10 1.27
C ILE A 134 -12.20 -7.31 -0.15
N ASP A 135 -13.11 -7.54 -1.09
CA ASP A 135 -12.85 -7.78 -2.52
C ASP A 135 -13.05 -6.52 -3.39
N SER A 136 -13.65 -5.48 -2.83
CA SER A 136 -14.01 -4.28 -3.60
C SER A 136 -13.86 -3.00 -2.81
N ILE A 137 -13.32 -1.98 -3.46
CA ILE A 137 -13.28 -0.61 -2.94
C ILE A 137 -14.48 0.15 -3.54
N PRO A 138 -15.38 0.72 -2.72
CA PRO A 138 -16.55 1.41 -3.22
C PRO A 138 -16.21 2.75 -3.89
N THR A 139 -17.09 3.23 -4.76
CA THR A 139 -16.93 4.53 -5.44
C THR A 139 -16.83 5.71 -4.47
N GLN A 140 -17.44 5.58 -3.30
CA GLN A 140 -17.42 6.57 -2.22
C GLN A 140 -16.02 6.82 -1.61
N ILE A 141 -15.02 5.97 -1.90
CA ILE A 141 -13.61 6.24 -1.54
C ILE A 141 -13.18 7.64 -1.99
N ALA A 142 -13.78 8.17 -3.04
CA ALA A 142 -13.55 9.53 -3.56
C ALA A 142 -13.76 10.64 -2.52
N PHE A 143 -14.56 10.38 -1.48
CA PHE A 143 -14.78 11.35 -0.39
C PHE A 143 -13.56 11.49 0.53
N LEU A 144 -12.65 10.51 0.54
CA LEU A 144 -11.44 10.54 1.35
C LEU A 144 -10.35 11.41 0.68
N ASN A 145 -10.68 12.65 0.37
CA ASN A 145 -9.86 13.54 -0.45
C ASN A 145 -8.51 13.94 0.21
N LYS A 146 -8.33 13.72 1.51
CA LYS A 146 -7.06 13.93 2.24
C LYS A 146 -6.14 12.70 2.21
N LEU A 147 -6.63 11.55 1.70
CA LEU A 147 -5.89 10.30 1.71
C LEU A 147 -4.60 10.41 0.90
N LYS A 148 -3.48 10.06 1.53
CA LYS A 148 -2.14 10.05 0.94
C LYS A 148 -1.64 8.63 0.69
N THR A 149 -1.96 7.70 1.59
CA THR A 149 -1.53 6.31 1.51
C THR A 149 -2.73 5.39 1.62
N LEU A 150 -2.86 4.48 0.65
CA LEU A 150 -3.87 3.42 0.62
C LEU A 150 -3.17 2.07 0.48
N LYS A 151 -3.30 1.21 1.48
CA LYS A 151 -2.84 -0.17 1.44
C LYS A 151 -4.01 -1.13 1.48
N PHE A 152 -4.02 -2.06 0.54
CA PHE A 152 -5.14 -2.95 0.30
C PHE A 152 -4.64 -4.33 -0.17
N GLY A 153 -5.41 -5.39 0.07
CA GLY A 153 -5.08 -6.70 -0.45
C GLY A 153 -5.37 -7.85 0.51
N ASN A 154 -4.95 -9.05 0.11
CA ASN A 154 -5.22 -10.32 0.77
C ASN A 154 -6.69 -10.73 0.76
N THR A 155 -7.25 -10.70 -0.42
CA THR A 155 -8.57 -11.29 -0.68
C THR A 155 -8.39 -12.51 -1.58
N ASP A 156 -9.14 -13.57 -1.30
CA ASP A 156 -9.16 -14.78 -2.14
C ASP A 156 -9.92 -14.54 -3.45
N ASP A 157 -10.68 -13.44 -3.52
CA ASP A 157 -11.46 -13.06 -4.69
C ASP A 157 -10.75 -12.00 -5.57
N THR A 158 -11.28 -11.81 -6.78
CA THR A 158 -10.78 -10.79 -7.71
C THR A 158 -11.05 -9.39 -7.18
N LEU A 159 -9.97 -8.64 -6.92
CA LEU A 159 -10.04 -7.27 -6.42
C LEU A 159 -10.63 -6.29 -7.45
N LYS A 160 -11.68 -5.59 -7.06
CA LYS A 160 -12.34 -4.57 -7.88
C LYS A 160 -12.00 -3.16 -7.40
N LEU A 161 -11.30 -2.40 -8.25
CA LEU A 161 -10.99 -1.00 -8.01
C LEU A 161 -12.00 -0.07 -8.69
N PRO A 162 -12.49 0.98 -8.00
CA PRO A 162 -13.45 1.91 -8.60
C PRO A 162 -12.77 2.90 -9.55
N ASN A 163 -13.52 3.34 -10.54
CA ASN A 163 -13.03 4.39 -11.45
C ASN A 163 -12.84 5.75 -10.77
N THR A 164 -13.38 5.93 -9.57
CA THR A 164 -13.34 7.19 -8.81
C THR A 164 -12.01 7.47 -8.10
N LEU A 165 -11.02 6.57 -8.16
CA LEU A 165 -9.69 6.80 -7.57
C LEU A 165 -9.02 8.10 -8.07
N HIS A 166 -9.36 8.57 -9.28
CA HIS A 166 -8.81 9.81 -9.83
C HIS A 166 -9.25 11.08 -9.08
N PHE A 167 -10.26 11.00 -8.23
CA PHE A 167 -10.66 12.11 -7.36
C PHE A 167 -9.75 12.27 -6.14
N LEU A 168 -8.96 11.24 -5.79
CA LEU A 168 -8.03 11.28 -4.66
C LEU A 168 -6.77 12.08 -5.03
N LYS A 169 -6.89 13.40 -5.08
CA LYS A 169 -5.81 14.31 -5.52
C LYS A 169 -4.57 14.29 -4.63
N ASN A 170 -4.71 13.87 -3.37
CA ASN A 170 -3.62 13.78 -2.42
C ASN A 170 -2.99 12.38 -2.35
N LEU A 171 -3.58 11.36 -3.02
CA LEU A 171 -3.08 10.00 -3.00
C LEU A 171 -1.73 9.92 -3.73
N ARG A 172 -0.72 9.47 -3.00
CA ARG A 172 0.67 9.35 -3.45
C ARG A 172 1.16 7.92 -3.42
N ASP A 173 0.69 7.14 -2.46
CA ASP A 173 1.19 5.80 -2.19
C ASP A 173 0.05 4.80 -2.27
N VAL A 174 0.20 3.82 -3.16
CA VAL A 174 -0.74 2.71 -3.30
C VAL A 174 0.02 1.40 -3.17
N SER A 175 -0.46 0.55 -2.27
CA SER A 175 0.04 -0.82 -2.08
C SER A 175 -1.11 -1.80 -2.21
N ILE A 176 -1.00 -2.73 -3.14
CA ILE A 176 -1.96 -3.82 -3.37
C ILE A 176 -1.19 -5.12 -3.40
N GLU A 177 -1.57 -6.08 -2.56
CA GLU A 177 -0.86 -7.35 -2.51
C GLU A 177 -1.77 -8.54 -2.24
N ASN A 178 -1.28 -9.73 -2.62
CA ASN A 178 -1.91 -11.01 -2.31
C ASN A 178 -3.42 -11.03 -2.65
N CYS A 179 -3.77 -10.62 -3.84
CA CYS A 179 -5.14 -10.66 -4.37
C CYS A 179 -5.11 -11.03 -5.85
N VAL A 180 -6.22 -11.52 -6.36
CA VAL A 180 -6.32 -11.81 -7.79
C VAL A 180 -6.71 -10.56 -8.55
N MET A 181 -5.96 -10.25 -9.62
CA MET A 181 -6.30 -9.21 -10.59
C MET A 181 -6.18 -9.80 -11.99
N ASP A 182 -7.22 -9.67 -12.80
CA ASP A 182 -7.20 -10.21 -14.17
C ASP A 182 -6.17 -9.52 -15.06
N SER A 183 -5.87 -8.26 -14.73
CA SER A 183 -4.91 -7.43 -15.46
C SER A 183 -4.42 -6.27 -14.58
N PHE A 184 -3.37 -5.59 -15.02
CA PHE A 184 -2.92 -4.35 -14.36
C PHE A 184 -4.10 -3.36 -14.25
N PRO A 185 -4.37 -2.84 -13.04
CA PRO A 185 -5.56 -2.02 -12.80
C PRO A 185 -5.45 -0.65 -13.47
N LYS A 186 -6.18 -0.47 -14.57
CA LYS A 186 -6.18 0.79 -15.37
C LYS A 186 -6.55 2.03 -14.55
N GLN A 187 -7.26 1.84 -13.45
CA GLN A 187 -7.63 2.91 -12.51
C GLN A 187 -6.41 3.57 -11.86
N ILE A 188 -5.32 2.82 -11.67
CA ILE A 188 -4.07 3.34 -11.10
C ILE A 188 -3.48 4.44 -11.98
N PHE A 189 -3.52 4.30 -13.29
CA PHE A 189 -3.03 5.33 -14.22
C PHE A 189 -3.82 6.65 -14.16
N LYS A 190 -4.97 6.66 -13.51
CA LYS A 190 -5.80 7.86 -13.35
C LYS A 190 -5.51 8.63 -12.06
N ILE A 191 -4.69 8.10 -11.16
CA ILE A 191 -4.29 8.75 -9.90
C ILE A 191 -3.26 9.85 -10.23
N PRO A 192 -3.58 11.14 -10.04
CA PRO A 192 -2.80 12.22 -10.66
C PRO A 192 -1.42 12.44 -10.03
N ASN A 193 -1.25 12.10 -8.76
CA ASN A 193 -0.06 12.42 -7.99
C ASN A 193 0.62 11.17 -7.39
N LEU A 194 0.49 10.01 -8.04
CA LEU A 194 1.07 8.77 -7.56
C LEU A 194 2.61 8.82 -7.60
N ASN A 195 3.25 8.62 -6.44
CA ASN A 195 4.70 8.57 -6.26
C ASN A 195 5.21 7.15 -6.07
N PHE A 196 4.45 6.34 -5.36
CA PHE A 196 4.81 4.98 -4.99
C PHE A 196 3.71 4.02 -5.40
N LEU A 197 4.08 2.97 -6.12
CA LEU A 197 3.19 1.88 -6.48
C LEU A 197 3.82 0.54 -6.12
N TYR A 198 3.13 -0.24 -5.30
CA TYR A 198 3.49 -1.61 -4.94
C TYR A 198 2.36 -2.56 -5.34
N LEU A 199 2.67 -3.52 -6.20
CA LEU A 199 1.78 -4.59 -6.64
C LEU A 199 2.50 -5.93 -6.50
N ALA A 200 2.17 -6.74 -5.51
CA ALA A 200 2.83 -8.02 -5.30
C ALA A 200 1.84 -9.18 -5.17
N ASN A 201 2.18 -10.32 -5.75
CA ASN A 201 1.34 -11.54 -5.70
C ASN A 201 -0.11 -11.26 -6.16
N THR A 202 -0.29 -10.52 -7.25
CA THR A 202 -1.62 -10.11 -7.73
C THR A 202 -2.08 -10.89 -8.97
N ASN A 203 -1.32 -11.90 -9.40
CA ASN A 203 -1.56 -12.67 -10.62
C ASN A 203 -1.68 -11.80 -11.88
N THR A 204 -1.06 -10.61 -11.87
CA THR A 204 -1.05 -9.71 -13.03
C THR A 204 -0.15 -10.27 -14.13
N HIS A 205 -0.69 -10.49 -15.34
CA HIS A 205 0.03 -11.11 -16.47
C HIS A 205 0.70 -10.08 -17.39
N TYR A 206 0.15 -8.89 -17.50
CA TYR A 206 0.68 -7.84 -18.38
C TYR A 206 0.37 -6.45 -17.85
N ILE A 207 1.24 -5.51 -18.19
CA ILE A 207 1.10 -4.08 -17.85
C ILE A 207 0.71 -3.33 -19.12
N THR A 208 -0.27 -2.46 -19.01
CA THR A 208 -0.73 -1.64 -20.14
C THR A 208 0.14 -0.38 -20.33
N LYS A 209 0.07 0.23 -21.51
CA LYS A 209 0.97 1.28 -22.00
C LYS A 209 0.81 2.69 -21.44
N HIS A 210 -0.02 2.93 -20.43
CA HIS A 210 -0.39 4.29 -20.01
C HIS A 210 0.56 4.95 -19.01
N PHE A 211 1.86 4.65 -19.08
CA PHE A 211 2.87 5.23 -18.18
C PHE A 211 3.04 6.74 -18.31
N GLU A 212 2.63 7.33 -19.44
CA GLU A 212 2.61 8.79 -19.62
C GLU A 212 1.75 9.53 -18.60
N ARG A 213 0.88 8.83 -17.91
CA ARG A 213 0.02 9.39 -16.86
C ARG A 213 0.66 9.37 -15.48
N LEU A 214 1.72 8.61 -15.27
CA LEU A 214 2.40 8.44 -13.99
C LEU A 214 3.63 9.36 -13.87
N GLN A 215 3.45 10.64 -14.17
CA GLN A 215 4.53 11.64 -14.25
C GLN A 215 5.24 11.92 -12.91
N ASN A 216 4.64 11.52 -11.78
CA ASN A 216 5.19 11.70 -10.45
C ASN A 216 5.68 10.41 -9.84
N LEU A 217 5.60 9.27 -10.56
CA LEU A 217 6.00 7.97 -10.02
C LEU A 217 7.52 7.89 -9.89
N GLU A 218 7.98 7.69 -8.66
CA GLU A 218 9.40 7.57 -8.31
C GLU A 218 9.78 6.12 -7.98
N VAL A 219 8.82 5.35 -7.45
CA VAL A 219 9.03 3.96 -7.03
C VAL A 219 7.95 3.07 -7.64
N LEU A 220 8.38 2.09 -8.43
CA LEU A 220 7.53 1.06 -9.01
C LEU A 220 8.00 -0.32 -8.55
N ILE A 221 7.16 -1.03 -7.83
CA ILE A 221 7.41 -2.39 -7.37
C ILE A 221 6.27 -3.27 -7.87
N ILE A 222 6.60 -4.23 -8.76
CA ILE A 222 5.65 -5.22 -9.26
C ILE A 222 6.32 -6.58 -9.14
N GLU A 223 6.08 -7.25 -8.02
CA GLU A 223 6.81 -8.46 -7.64
C GLU A 223 5.93 -9.71 -7.62
N ASN A 224 6.56 -10.87 -7.91
CA ASN A 224 5.91 -12.18 -7.83
C ASN A 224 4.61 -12.24 -8.65
N ASN A 225 4.67 -11.78 -9.88
CA ASN A 225 3.58 -11.85 -10.85
C ASN A 225 4.02 -12.60 -12.11
N PRO A 226 3.12 -13.16 -12.92
CA PRO A 226 3.49 -13.85 -14.14
C PRO A 226 3.72 -12.89 -15.34
N ILE A 227 4.30 -11.70 -15.10
CA ILE A 227 4.56 -10.70 -16.14
C ILE A 227 5.73 -11.16 -17.01
N THR A 228 5.54 -11.14 -18.32
CA THR A 228 6.55 -11.51 -19.30
C THR A 228 7.20 -10.29 -19.98
N THR A 229 6.51 -9.17 -20.04
CA THR A 229 6.96 -7.98 -20.78
C THR A 229 6.61 -6.68 -20.04
N ILE A 230 7.48 -5.70 -20.19
CA ILE A 230 7.23 -4.32 -19.78
C ILE A 230 6.95 -3.50 -21.04
N PRO A 231 5.90 -2.65 -21.05
CA PRO A 231 5.59 -1.86 -22.24
C PRO A 231 6.69 -0.84 -22.55
N PHE A 232 6.90 -0.60 -23.85
CA PHE A 232 7.86 0.39 -24.34
C PHE A 232 7.69 1.75 -23.66
N GLU A 233 6.47 2.17 -23.38
CA GLU A 233 6.10 3.45 -22.79
C GLU A 233 6.55 3.65 -21.33
N ILE A 234 7.25 2.68 -20.72
CA ILE A 234 7.81 2.81 -19.35
C ILE A 234 8.68 4.08 -19.22
N TYR A 235 9.41 4.46 -20.30
CA TYR A 235 10.27 5.63 -20.33
C TYR A 235 9.54 6.96 -20.07
N LYS A 236 8.22 6.99 -20.25
CA LYS A 236 7.42 8.18 -20.02
C LYS A 236 7.25 8.53 -18.54
N ALA A 237 7.47 7.56 -17.65
CA ALA A 237 7.50 7.80 -16.20
C ALA A 237 8.91 8.28 -15.75
N ARG A 238 9.32 9.45 -16.21
CA ARG A 238 10.69 9.97 -16.16
C ARG A 238 11.27 10.18 -14.75
N LYS A 239 10.45 10.22 -13.72
CA LYS A 239 10.88 10.37 -12.34
C LYS A 239 11.17 9.04 -11.64
N LEU A 240 11.08 7.91 -12.35
CA LEU A 240 11.39 6.61 -11.77
C LEU A 240 12.86 6.53 -11.36
N ARG A 241 13.06 6.28 -10.08
CA ARG A 241 14.37 6.11 -9.43
C ARG A 241 14.60 4.68 -8.96
N PHE A 242 13.53 3.98 -8.65
CA PHE A 242 13.55 2.60 -8.21
C PHE A 242 12.50 1.78 -8.96
N ILE A 243 12.94 0.67 -9.54
CA ILE A 243 12.07 -0.34 -10.15
C ILE A 243 12.42 -1.71 -9.57
N SER A 244 11.45 -2.42 -9.00
CA SER A 244 11.56 -3.84 -8.71
C SER A 244 10.54 -4.62 -9.53
N LEU A 245 11.04 -5.57 -10.30
CA LEU A 245 10.27 -6.52 -11.09
C LEU A 245 10.59 -7.96 -10.66
N ARG A 246 11.05 -8.12 -9.45
CA ARG A 246 11.50 -9.39 -8.88
C ARG A 246 10.43 -10.47 -8.99
N GLY A 247 10.87 -11.72 -9.28
CA GLY A 247 10.00 -12.90 -9.27
C GLY A 247 8.92 -12.89 -10.35
N ASN A 248 9.19 -12.27 -11.50
CA ASN A 248 8.34 -12.30 -12.68
C ASN A 248 8.85 -13.33 -13.72
N LYS A 249 8.34 -13.25 -14.94
CA LYS A 249 8.73 -14.09 -16.09
C LYS A 249 9.30 -13.27 -17.24
N ILE A 250 10.04 -12.20 -16.91
CA ILE A 250 10.57 -11.25 -17.89
C ILE A 250 11.88 -11.82 -18.44
N GLU A 251 11.96 -12.00 -19.76
CA GLU A 251 13.16 -12.43 -20.46
C GLU A 251 13.98 -11.25 -20.99
N ARG A 252 13.32 -10.13 -21.28
CA ARG A 252 13.96 -8.90 -21.81
C ARG A 252 13.17 -7.66 -21.43
N LEU A 253 13.88 -6.51 -21.36
CA LEU A 253 13.26 -5.20 -21.20
C LEU A 253 13.33 -4.40 -22.51
N PRO A 254 12.41 -3.44 -22.72
CA PRO A 254 12.48 -2.56 -23.88
C PRO A 254 13.70 -1.63 -23.79
N ASP A 255 14.35 -1.35 -24.91
CA ASP A 255 15.54 -0.47 -24.96
C ASP A 255 15.25 0.94 -24.44
N SER A 256 13.98 1.37 -24.51
CA SER A 256 13.51 2.64 -23.95
C SER A 256 13.70 2.76 -22.42
N ILE A 257 14.05 1.69 -21.72
CA ILE A 257 14.44 1.74 -20.30
C ILE A 257 15.63 2.68 -20.06
N SER A 258 16.51 2.82 -21.06
CA SER A 258 17.68 3.73 -21.04
C SER A 258 17.31 5.21 -20.94
N GLU A 259 16.06 5.58 -21.29
CA GLU A 259 15.56 6.95 -21.17
C GLU A 259 15.18 7.33 -19.72
N LEU A 260 15.16 6.36 -18.79
CA LEU A 260 14.92 6.60 -17.37
C LEU A 260 16.22 7.08 -16.69
N THR A 261 16.64 8.29 -16.99
CA THR A 261 17.93 8.87 -16.55
C THR A 261 18.06 9.08 -15.04
N GLU A 262 16.96 9.09 -14.30
CA GLU A 262 16.95 9.15 -12.83
C GLU A 262 16.96 7.76 -12.16
N LEU A 263 16.95 6.66 -12.95
CA LEU A 263 16.88 5.31 -12.40
C LEU A 263 18.20 4.95 -11.72
N THR A 264 18.15 4.67 -10.43
CA THR A 264 19.31 4.32 -9.60
C THR A 264 19.37 2.86 -9.23
N LEU A 265 18.21 2.17 -9.18
CA LEU A 265 18.13 0.74 -8.86
C LEU A 265 17.06 0.05 -9.69
N LEU A 266 17.45 -1.05 -10.33
CA LEU A 266 16.58 -1.97 -11.07
C LEU A 266 16.78 -3.38 -10.52
N ASP A 267 15.76 -3.94 -9.85
CA ASP A 267 15.78 -5.32 -9.34
C ASP A 267 15.00 -6.24 -10.29
N LEU A 268 15.72 -7.14 -10.96
CA LEU A 268 15.19 -8.16 -11.86
C LEU A 268 15.38 -9.58 -11.30
N SER A 269 15.76 -9.71 -10.02
CA SER A 269 16.06 -10.99 -9.40
C SER A 269 14.92 -12.00 -9.57
N GLY A 270 15.27 -13.23 -9.95
CA GLY A 270 14.29 -14.29 -10.14
C GLY A 270 13.48 -14.20 -11.45
N ASN A 271 13.93 -13.40 -12.42
CA ASN A 271 13.43 -13.42 -13.79
C ASN A 271 14.33 -14.29 -14.69
N PRO A 272 13.81 -14.92 -15.78
CA PRO A 272 14.58 -15.79 -16.66
C PRO A 272 15.40 -15.00 -17.70
N MET A 273 16.27 -14.08 -17.23
CA MET A 273 17.09 -13.24 -18.07
C MET A 273 18.30 -14.01 -18.64
N SER A 274 18.55 -13.89 -19.93
CA SER A 274 19.77 -14.45 -20.53
C SER A 274 21.03 -13.63 -20.19
N ALA A 275 22.20 -14.25 -20.24
CA ALA A 275 23.47 -13.55 -20.04
C ALA A 275 23.66 -12.39 -21.03
N GLU A 276 23.21 -12.55 -22.27
CA GLU A 276 23.27 -11.53 -23.33
C GLU A 276 22.40 -10.31 -22.95
N GLU A 277 21.17 -10.54 -22.50
CA GLU A 277 20.27 -9.46 -22.10
C GLU A 277 20.78 -8.74 -20.85
N ILE A 278 21.40 -9.47 -19.91
CA ILE A 278 22.04 -8.89 -18.72
C ILE A 278 23.15 -7.90 -19.12
N GLU A 279 24.05 -8.31 -20.02
CA GLU A 279 25.15 -7.43 -20.48
C GLU A 279 24.63 -6.23 -21.28
N LYS A 280 23.59 -6.43 -22.09
CA LYS A 280 22.89 -5.35 -22.80
C LYS A 280 22.32 -4.32 -21.82
N LEU A 281 21.62 -4.76 -20.77
CA LEU A 281 21.03 -3.85 -19.77
C LEU A 281 22.11 -3.07 -18.99
N LYS A 282 23.22 -3.69 -18.64
CA LYS A 282 24.36 -2.99 -18.03
C LYS A 282 24.91 -1.89 -18.94
N ALA A 283 24.98 -2.14 -20.24
CA ALA A 283 25.41 -1.14 -21.21
C ALA A 283 24.39 0.00 -21.38
N LEU A 284 23.10 -0.29 -21.35
CA LEU A 284 22.01 0.68 -21.47
C LEU A 284 21.85 1.57 -20.24
N LEU A 285 22.21 1.08 -19.04
CA LEU A 285 22.01 1.74 -17.76
C LEU A 285 23.30 1.82 -16.93
N PRO A 286 24.36 2.50 -17.43
CA PRO A 286 25.69 2.44 -16.82
C PRO A 286 25.76 3.08 -15.41
N GLY A 287 24.78 3.92 -15.04
CA GLY A 287 24.68 4.56 -13.72
C GLY A 287 23.70 3.90 -12.75
N CYS A 288 23.08 2.79 -13.16
CA CYS A 288 22.05 2.11 -12.39
C CYS A 288 22.61 0.82 -11.75
N GLU A 289 22.33 0.62 -10.46
CA GLU A 289 22.56 -0.69 -9.85
C GLU A 289 21.50 -1.67 -10.38
N ILE A 290 21.92 -2.79 -10.98
CA ILE A 290 21.01 -3.81 -11.50
C ILE A 290 21.23 -5.12 -10.74
N LYS A 291 20.14 -5.69 -10.20
CA LYS A 291 20.11 -7.00 -9.54
C LYS A 291 19.43 -8.03 -10.42
N PHE A 292 20.00 -9.23 -10.48
CA PHE A 292 19.51 -10.35 -11.29
C PHE A 292 19.25 -11.61 -10.45
#